data_4c148d31dc20753f479dab89e04aaaa9
#
_entry.id   4c148d31dc20753f479dab89e04aaaa9
#
_cell.length_a   1.000
_cell.length_b   1.000
_cell.length_c   1.000
_cell.angle_alpha   90.00
_cell.angle_beta   90.00
_cell.angle_gamma   90.00
#
_symmetry.space_group_name_H-M   'P 1'
#
loop_
_entity.id
_entity.type
_entity.pdbx_description
1 polymer ?
#
loop_
_entity_poly.entity_id
_entity_poly.type
_entity_poly.pdbx_seq_one_letter_code
_entity_poly.pdbx_strand_id
1 'polypeptide(L)'
;MAVPTTFRDLNKNGRLDPYEDSGRPIEERVEDLLSQMTLAEKAGMMMHTMISPGDFDTVPAFGPPVTAREMVVNRHINHFNILFAPSAFELAAWYNKLQKMAEETRLGIPITISSDPRHSLQNNPGAALMLQGFSLWPDPLGFGAIGDEAVVEQFGDIARQEYLAVGIRTALHPMADLATEPRWGRMNGTFGEEAELVTRLTAAYIRGFQGEGVGPNGVSCMVKHFPGGGPQKDGLDAHFDYGKDQAYPGNNFEYHLLPFGPAFAAGAEQVMPYYGIPLGQTSEDVAMAYNKEIISDLLRERYGFDGIICTDWGIVEGGREGMAARAWGVEHLTVKERYLKTLDAGVDQYGGQNNPQPLAELVHDGKLDEARLNESVRRLLRLKFKMGLFDNPFIGATSNLPANCPSKCPPPWLPSAPKKRISPTIPPTPSSPSAMA
;
A
#
# COMPACT_ATOMS: atom_id res chain seq x y z
N MET A 1 -5.34 42.31 13.29
CA MET A 1 -5.60 41.00 13.88
C MET A 1 -6.43 40.23 12.86
N ALA A 2 -5.93 39.13 12.31
CA ALA A 2 -6.74 38.31 11.41
C ALA A 2 -7.85 37.66 12.23
N VAL A 3 -9.09 37.71 11.69
CA VAL A 3 -10.22 36.98 12.27
C VAL A 3 -9.87 35.49 12.23
N PRO A 4 -10.02 34.71 13.33
CA PRO A 4 -9.78 33.27 13.26
C PRO A 4 -10.71 32.66 12.22
N THR A 5 -10.15 32.05 11.19
CA THR A 5 -10.96 31.30 10.23
C THR A 5 -11.52 30.08 10.97
N THR A 6 -12.84 29.87 10.86
CA THR A 6 -13.54 28.73 11.48
C THR A 6 -13.35 27.43 10.69
N PHE A 7 -12.55 27.45 9.62
CA PHE A 7 -12.24 26.32 8.72
C PHE A 7 -10.73 26.20 8.51
N ARG A 8 -10.30 25.08 7.96
CA ARG A 8 -8.91 24.85 7.56
C ARG A 8 -8.65 25.49 6.20
N ASP A 9 -8.01 26.65 6.20
CA ASP A 9 -7.57 27.36 4.99
C ASP A 9 -6.26 26.73 4.48
N LEU A 10 -6.39 25.69 3.66
CA LEU A 10 -5.27 24.86 3.22
C LEU A 10 -4.42 25.52 2.13
N ASN A 11 -5.05 26.32 1.25
CA ASN A 11 -4.34 27.07 0.21
C ASN A 11 -3.99 28.51 0.63
N LYS A 12 -4.31 28.93 1.86
CA LYS A 12 -3.97 30.21 2.49
C LYS A 12 -4.53 31.42 1.74
N ASN A 13 -5.68 31.27 1.05
CA ASN A 13 -6.32 32.36 0.31
C ASN A 13 -7.33 33.19 1.15
N GLY A 14 -7.62 32.75 2.38
CA GLY A 14 -8.54 33.41 3.31
C GLY A 14 -10.02 33.15 3.00
N ARG A 15 -10.35 32.18 2.13
CA ARG A 15 -11.71 31.81 1.73
C ARG A 15 -11.91 30.33 1.97
N LEU A 16 -13.14 29.91 2.20
CA LEU A 16 -13.51 28.49 2.22
C LEU A 16 -13.74 28.02 0.79
N ASP A 17 -12.77 27.35 0.22
CA ASP A 17 -12.91 26.73 -1.09
C ASP A 17 -13.68 25.40 -1.02
N PRO A 18 -14.32 24.96 -2.11
CA PRO A 18 -15.09 23.72 -2.10
C PRO A 18 -14.31 22.50 -1.59
N TYR A 19 -13.03 22.36 -1.88
CA TYR A 19 -12.24 21.22 -1.41
C TYR A 19 -11.95 21.25 0.10
N GLU A 20 -12.06 22.40 0.75
CA GLU A 20 -11.85 22.60 2.18
C GLU A 20 -13.15 22.40 3.00
N ASP A 21 -14.30 22.45 2.31
CA ASP A 21 -15.63 22.33 2.94
C ASP A 21 -16.03 20.87 3.07
N SER A 22 -15.92 20.32 4.29
CA SER A 22 -16.31 18.94 4.61
C SER A 22 -17.79 18.63 4.43
N GLY A 23 -18.64 19.65 4.30
CA GLY A 23 -20.07 19.51 4.02
C GLY A 23 -20.41 19.25 2.55
N ARG A 24 -19.43 19.40 1.64
CA ARG A 24 -19.65 19.16 0.21
C ARG A 24 -19.44 17.70 -0.18
N PRO A 25 -20.12 17.26 -1.27
CA PRO A 25 -19.86 15.95 -1.86
C PRO A 25 -18.38 15.78 -2.24
N ILE A 26 -17.85 14.57 -2.03
CA ILE A 26 -16.43 14.26 -2.30
C ILE A 26 -16.05 14.61 -3.74
N GLU A 27 -16.91 14.30 -4.72
CA GLU A 27 -16.59 14.55 -6.13
C GLU A 27 -16.47 16.06 -6.45
N GLU A 28 -17.28 16.91 -5.80
CA GLU A 28 -17.14 18.37 -5.94
C GLU A 28 -15.80 18.85 -5.36
N ARG A 29 -15.41 18.30 -4.20
CA ARG A 29 -14.12 18.59 -3.56
C ARG A 29 -12.94 18.14 -4.42
N VAL A 30 -13.04 16.98 -5.03
CA VAL A 30 -12.02 16.42 -5.94
C VAL A 30 -11.84 17.32 -7.16
N GLU A 31 -12.93 17.69 -7.85
CA GLU A 31 -12.83 18.50 -9.06
C GLU A 31 -12.32 19.91 -8.77
N ASP A 32 -12.75 20.51 -7.66
CA ASP A 32 -12.27 21.82 -7.24
C ASP A 32 -10.74 21.80 -7.00
N LEU A 33 -10.26 20.86 -6.18
CA LEU A 33 -8.83 20.76 -5.91
C LEU A 33 -8.02 20.42 -7.17
N LEU A 34 -8.49 19.48 -7.99
CA LEU A 34 -7.85 19.09 -9.24
C LEU A 34 -7.69 20.29 -10.19
N SER A 35 -8.68 21.17 -10.26
CA SER A 35 -8.64 22.37 -11.09
C SER A 35 -7.59 23.39 -10.64
N GLN A 36 -7.21 23.36 -9.35
CA GLN A 36 -6.21 24.24 -8.76
C GLN A 36 -4.79 23.68 -8.83
N MET A 37 -4.63 22.35 -9.11
CA MET A 37 -3.33 21.70 -9.14
C MET A 37 -2.54 22.06 -10.40
N THR A 38 -1.26 22.35 -10.20
CA THR A 38 -0.29 22.44 -11.30
C THR A 38 0.08 21.05 -11.83
N LEU A 39 0.60 21.01 -13.05
CA LEU A 39 1.11 19.75 -13.64
C LEU A 39 2.15 19.06 -12.76
N ALA A 40 3.06 19.83 -12.13
CA ALA A 40 4.06 19.27 -11.22
C ALA A 40 3.43 18.61 -9.98
N GLU A 41 2.39 19.23 -9.39
CA GLU A 41 1.65 18.65 -8.26
C GLU A 41 0.88 17.38 -8.66
N LYS A 42 0.29 17.35 -9.85
CA LYS A 42 -0.36 16.16 -10.40
C LYS A 42 0.63 15.01 -10.59
N ALA A 43 1.77 15.29 -11.22
CA ALA A 43 2.82 14.30 -11.43
C ALA A 43 3.42 13.80 -10.10
N GLY A 44 3.65 14.71 -9.13
CA GLY A 44 4.15 14.36 -7.81
C GLY A 44 3.19 13.45 -7.03
N MET A 45 1.89 13.70 -7.11
CA MET A 45 0.86 12.88 -6.45
C MET A 45 0.83 11.43 -6.98
N MET A 46 1.23 11.21 -8.21
CA MET A 46 1.30 9.86 -8.80
C MET A 46 2.50 9.04 -8.34
N MET A 47 3.45 9.64 -7.58
CA MET A 47 4.59 8.91 -7.01
C MET A 47 4.22 8.32 -5.64
N HIS A 48 4.59 7.05 -5.41
CA HIS A 48 4.43 6.36 -4.13
C HIS A 48 5.78 5.73 -3.75
N THR A 49 6.57 6.47 -3.01
CA THR A 49 7.95 6.10 -2.70
C THR A 49 8.15 5.69 -1.25
N MET A 50 9.37 5.26 -0.91
CA MET A 50 9.73 4.94 0.48
C MET A 50 10.04 6.20 1.28
N ILE A 51 9.72 6.17 2.58
CA ILE A 51 10.14 7.18 3.54
C ILE A 51 10.59 6.52 4.85
N SER A 52 11.54 7.12 5.54
CA SER A 52 11.97 6.70 6.87
C SER A 52 11.78 7.82 7.87
N PRO A 53 11.27 7.54 9.08
CA PRO A 53 11.22 8.51 10.15
C PRO A 53 12.62 9.04 10.50
N GLY A 54 12.71 10.34 10.71
CA GLY A 54 13.95 11.03 11.02
C GLY A 54 13.81 12.52 10.81
N ASP A 55 14.95 13.20 10.72
CA ASP A 55 15.02 14.61 10.34
C ASP A 55 14.66 14.79 8.87
N PHE A 56 13.84 15.82 8.56
CA PHE A 56 13.30 16.03 7.23
C PHE A 56 14.29 16.62 6.22
N ASP A 57 15.39 17.15 6.71
CA ASP A 57 16.43 17.80 5.91
C ASP A 57 17.69 16.91 5.75
N THR A 58 17.66 15.73 6.36
CA THR A 58 18.72 14.73 6.26
C THR A 58 18.35 13.63 5.27
N VAL A 59 19.27 13.26 4.38
CA VAL A 59 19.12 12.10 3.49
C VAL A 59 19.17 10.83 4.35
N PRO A 60 18.14 9.97 4.30
CA PRO A 60 18.08 8.78 5.15
C PRO A 60 19.13 7.74 4.73
N ALA A 61 19.63 6.97 5.71
CA ALA A 61 20.57 5.87 5.44
C ALA A 61 19.92 4.73 4.61
N PHE A 62 18.57 4.59 4.73
CA PHE A 62 17.79 3.59 4.00
C PHE A 62 16.61 4.26 3.30
N GLY A 63 16.38 3.91 2.03
CA GLY A 63 15.34 4.48 1.19
C GLY A 63 15.91 5.34 0.06
N PRO A 64 15.12 6.24 -0.53
CA PRO A 64 15.55 7.14 -1.58
C PRO A 64 16.69 8.06 -1.11
N PRO A 65 17.69 8.34 -1.95
CA PRO A 65 18.80 9.25 -1.61
C PRO A 65 18.36 10.72 -1.71
N VAL A 66 17.23 11.04 -1.11
CA VAL A 66 16.55 12.34 -1.18
C VAL A 66 15.94 12.64 0.18
N THR A 67 15.98 13.91 0.62
CA THR A 67 15.38 14.33 1.89
C THR A 67 13.84 14.27 1.84
N ALA A 68 13.20 14.09 2.98
CA ALA A 68 11.73 14.11 3.06
C ALA A 68 11.18 15.47 2.63
N ARG A 69 11.84 16.58 3.01
CA ARG A 69 11.45 17.93 2.57
C ARG A 69 11.51 18.09 1.06
N GLU A 70 12.58 17.63 0.42
CA GLU A 70 12.69 17.68 -1.04
C GLU A 70 11.53 16.93 -1.71
N MET A 71 11.20 15.72 -1.21
CA MET A 71 10.11 14.93 -1.76
C MET A 71 8.74 15.60 -1.58
N VAL A 72 8.45 16.11 -0.39
CA VAL A 72 7.14 16.69 -0.07
C VAL A 72 6.95 18.07 -0.69
N VAL A 73 7.95 18.96 -0.50
CA VAL A 73 7.79 20.38 -0.83
C VAL A 73 8.11 20.66 -2.30
N ASN A 74 9.19 20.10 -2.84
CA ASN A 74 9.67 20.43 -4.19
C ASN A 74 9.18 19.44 -5.25
N ARG A 75 9.05 18.14 -4.89
CA ARG A 75 8.55 17.11 -5.81
C ARG A 75 7.06 16.84 -5.65
N HIS A 76 6.39 17.49 -4.70
CA HIS A 76 4.95 17.37 -4.43
C HIS A 76 4.45 15.94 -4.17
N ILE A 77 5.34 15.05 -3.68
CA ILE A 77 4.99 13.67 -3.35
C ILE A 77 4.22 13.65 -2.04
N ASN A 78 3.11 12.94 -2.02
CA ASN A 78 2.23 12.87 -0.84
C ASN A 78 1.70 11.45 -0.55
N HIS A 79 2.35 10.41 -1.14
CA HIS A 79 2.14 9.00 -0.81
C HIS A 79 3.50 8.36 -0.52
N PHE A 80 3.60 7.75 0.67
CA PHE A 80 4.85 7.15 1.11
C PHE A 80 4.63 5.80 1.79
N ASN A 81 5.47 4.82 1.43
CA ASN A 81 5.57 3.57 2.17
C ASN A 81 6.64 3.70 3.25
N ILE A 82 6.24 3.43 4.49
CA ILE A 82 7.18 3.47 5.60
C ILE A 82 8.02 2.18 5.64
N LEU A 83 9.34 2.32 5.51
CA LEU A 83 10.24 1.16 5.53
C LEU A 83 10.60 0.76 6.97
N PHE A 84 10.90 1.76 7.78
CA PHE A 84 11.43 1.59 9.11
C PHE A 84 10.62 2.44 10.10
N ALA A 85 10.37 1.94 11.29
CA ALA A 85 9.76 2.74 12.34
C ALA A 85 10.47 2.50 13.68
N PRO A 86 10.71 3.57 14.43
CA PRO A 86 11.12 3.49 15.83
C PRO A 86 9.98 2.94 16.68
N SER A 87 9.77 3.43 17.88
CA SER A 87 8.57 3.12 18.68
C SER A 87 7.29 3.70 18.05
N ALA A 88 6.12 3.15 18.37
CA ALA A 88 4.83 3.67 17.93
C ALA A 88 4.62 5.14 18.31
N PHE A 89 5.09 5.55 19.51
CA PHE A 89 5.00 6.93 19.97
C PHE A 89 5.85 7.89 19.11
N GLU A 90 7.09 7.52 18.81
CA GLU A 90 7.97 8.33 17.98
C GLU A 90 7.45 8.42 16.54
N LEU A 91 6.88 7.30 16.02
CA LEU A 91 6.25 7.29 14.70
C LEU A 91 5.05 8.23 14.65
N ALA A 92 4.18 8.19 15.65
CA ALA A 92 3.01 9.08 15.73
C ALA A 92 3.41 10.56 15.80
N ALA A 93 4.41 10.88 16.60
CA ALA A 93 4.93 12.25 16.72
C ALA A 93 5.57 12.74 15.41
N TRP A 94 6.36 11.87 14.75
CA TRP A 94 6.97 12.16 13.47
C TRP A 94 5.92 12.35 12.37
N TYR A 95 4.90 11.47 12.33
CA TYR A 95 3.80 11.57 11.37
C TYR A 95 3.09 12.93 11.46
N ASN A 96 2.76 13.39 12.66
CA ASN A 96 2.13 14.70 12.81
C ASN A 96 3.00 15.86 12.34
N LYS A 97 4.33 15.80 12.54
CA LYS A 97 5.26 16.78 12.00
C LYS A 97 5.31 16.74 10.46
N LEU A 98 5.26 15.53 9.87
CA LEU A 98 5.22 15.35 8.42
C LEU A 98 3.93 15.93 7.82
N GLN A 99 2.78 15.69 8.45
CA GLN A 99 1.51 16.30 8.05
C GLN A 99 1.54 17.84 8.16
N LYS A 100 2.18 18.35 9.20
CA LYS A 100 2.36 19.81 9.33
C LYS A 100 3.15 20.40 8.19
N MET A 101 4.25 19.75 7.78
CA MET A 101 5.03 20.18 6.62
C MET A 101 4.20 20.11 5.32
N ALA A 102 3.38 19.08 5.14
CA ALA A 102 2.47 19.00 3.98
C ALA A 102 1.42 20.12 3.98
N GLU A 103 0.83 20.44 5.14
CA GLU A 103 -0.11 21.52 5.30
C GLU A 103 0.47 22.89 4.94
N GLU A 104 1.79 23.08 5.10
CA GLU A 104 2.51 24.29 4.74
C GLU A 104 2.73 24.44 3.22
N THR A 105 2.53 23.39 2.41
CA THR A 105 2.62 23.47 0.94
C THR A 105 1.47 24.28 0.34
N ARG A 106 1.56 24.63 -0.94
CA ARG A 106 0.62 25.57 -1.61
C ARG A 106 -0.86 25.17 -1.47
N LEU A 107 -1.19 23.88 -1.61
CA LEU A 107 -2.57 23.37 -1.52
C LEU A 107 -2.83 22.55 -0.25
N GLY A 108 -1.84 22.41 0.62
CA GLY A 108 -1.97 21.68 1.87
C GLY A 108 -2.43 20.24 1.72
N ILE A 109 -2.09 19.57 0.61
CA ILE A 109 -2.51 18.20 0.33
C ILE A 109 -1.91 17.24 1.38
N PRO A 110 -2.74 16.54 2.16
CA PRO A 110 -2.27 15.68 3.23
C PRO A 110 -1.52 14.45 2.72
N ILE A 111 -0.56 13.99 3.53
CA ILE A 111 0.22 12.79 3.21
C ILE A 111 -0.55 11.53 3.58
N THR A 112 -0.48 10.53 2.70
CA THR A 112 -0.91 9.16 2.95
C THR A 112 0.31 8.29 3.25
N ILE A 113 0.37 7.70 4.44
CA ILE A 113 1.37 6.70 4.79
C ILE A 113 0.81 5.32 4.55
N SER A 114 1.56 4.50 3.82
CA SER A 114 1.33 3.08 3.64
C SER A 114 2.36 2.23 4.38
N SER A 115 2.05 0.96 4.52
CA SER A 115 2.97 -0.01 5.10
C SER A 115 2.75 -1.40 4.52
N ASP A 116 3.83 -2.14 4.32
CA ASP A 116 3.79 -3.59 4.25
C ASP A 116 3.43 -4.18 5.62
N PRO A 117 3.08 -5.50 5.72
CA PRO A 117 2.65 -6.12 6.97
C PRO A 117 3.62 -5.86 8.13
N ARG A 118 3.08 -5.47 9.28
CA ARG A 118 3.86 -5.11 10.49
C ARG A 118 3.61 -6.04 11.68
N HIS A 119 2.70 -6.97 11.54
CA HIS A 119 2.22 -7.83 12.61
C HIS A 119 2.82 -9.24 12.56
N SER A 120 3.74 -9.51 11.65
CA SER A 120 4.42 -10.80 11.49
C SER A 120 5.51 -11.01 12.54
N LEU A 121 5.80 -12.27 12.84
CA LEU A 121 6.91 -12.67 13.71
C LEU A 121 8.28 -12.46 13.08
N GLN A 122 8.34 -12.32 11.76
CA GLN A 122 9.57 -12.17 11.00
C GLN A 122 9.67 -10.79 10.35
N ASN A 123 10.88 -10.24 10.35
CA ASN A 123 11.18 -9.03 9.60
C ASN A 123 11.22 -9.34 8.09
N ASN A 124 10.71 -8.41 7.30
CA ASN A 124 10.94 -8.40 5.86
C ASN A 124 11.98 -7.29 5.52
N PRO A 125 13.26 -7.65 5.31
CA PRO A 125 14.32 -6.66 5.10
C PRO A 125 14.10 -5.75 3.89
N GLY A 126 13.33 -6.21 2.91
CA GLY A 126 13.02 -5.44 1.70
C GLY A 126 11.87 -4.44 1.86
N ALA A 127 10.97 -4.68 2.82
CA ALA A 127 9.69 -3.97 2.89
C ALA A 127 9.31 -3.48 4.29
N ALA A 128 9.67 -4.24 5.35
CA ALA A 128 9.25 -3.94 6.72
C ALA A 128 10.34 -4.34 7.73
N LEU A 129 11.12 -3.35 8.16
CA LEU A 129 12.13 -3.54 9.19
C LEU A 129 11.56 -3.18 10.55
N MET A 130 11.89 -4.02 11.52
CA MET A 130 11.63 -3.98 12.98
C MET A 130 10.61 -2.94 13.42
N LEU A 131 9.44 -3.41 13.85
CA LEU A 131 8.46 -2.58 14.51
C LEU A 131 8.26 -3.07 15.93
N GLN A 132 8.75 -2.30 16.88
CA GLN A 132 8.39 -2.48 18.29
C GLN A 132 7.06 -1.78 18.53
N GLY A 133 6.11 -2.48 19.16
CA GLY A 133 4.85 -1.88 19.59
C GLY A 133 3.61 -2.26 18.78
N PHE A 134 3.73 -3.11 17.77
CA PHE A 134 2.61 -3.75 17.08
C PHE A 134 2.35 -5.14 17.67
N SER A 135 1.10 -5.58 17.68
CA SER A 135 0.74 -6.94 18.07
C SER A 135 1.31 -7.96 17.08
N LEU A 136 1.74 -9.11 17.59
CA LEU A 136 2.33 -10.17 16.76
C LEU A 136 1.32 -11.28 16.50
N TRP A 137 1.20 -11.64 15.25
CA TRP A 137 0.25 -12.62 14.74
C TRP A 137 0.95 -13.61 13.80
N PRO A 138 0.32 -14.77 13.50
CA PRO A 138 0.82 -15.65 12.45
C PRO A 138 0.96 -14.93 11.12
N ASP A 139 1.91 -15.37 10.30
CA ASP A 139 1.95 -14.97 8.88
C ASP A 139 0.68 -15.46 8.17
N PRO A 140 0.31 -14.89 7.01
CA PRO A 140 -0.90 -15.28 6.27
C PRO A 140 -1.02 -16.79 6.03
N LEU A 141 0.06 -17.51 5.77
CA LEU A 141 0.05 -18.96 5.63
C LEU A 141 -0.39 -19.67 6.94
N GLY A 142 -0.03 -19.12 8.09
CA GLY A 142 -0.51 -19.59 9.39
C GLY A 142 -2.02 -19.35 9.57
N PHE A 143 -2.54 -18.22 9.11
CA PHE A 143 -3.98 -17.98 9.05
C PHE A 143 -4.68 -18.94 8.07
N GLY A 144 -4.05 -19.25 6.94
CA GLY A 144 -4.53 -20.29 6.02
C GLY A 144 -4.67 -21.65 6.69
N ALA A 145 -3.67 -22.04 7.50
CA ALA A 145 -3.73 -23.28 8.28
C ALA A 145 -4.81 -23.29 9.38
N ILE A 146 -5.14 -22.13 9.95
CA ILE A 146 -6.27 -21.97 10.89
C ILE A 146 -7.60 -22.05 10.14
N GLY A 147 -7.71 -21.45 8.96
CA GLY A 147 -8.88 -21.50 8.08
C GLY A 147 -10.14 -20.79 8.60
N ASP A 148 -10.02 -19.95 9.63
CA ASP A 148 -11.14 -19.28 10.30
C ASP A 148 -11.22 -17.80 9.89
N GLU A 149 -12.26 -17.43 9.14
CA GLU A 149 -12.51 -16.07 8.68
C GLU A 149 -12.69 -15.07 9.83
N ALA A 150 -13.36 -15.49 10.91
CA ALA A 150 -13.62 -14.60 12.04
C ALA A 150 -12.30 -14.22 12.75
N VAL A 151 -11.34 -15.14 12.85
CA VAL A 151 -10.01 -14.88 13.39
C VAL A 151 -9.25 -13.91 12.51
N VAL A 152 -9.32 -14.07 11.18
CA VAL A 152 -8.64 -13.18 10.23
C VAL A 152 -9.25 -11.78 10.24
N GLU A 153 -10.57 -11.68 10.30
CA GLU A 153 -11.27 -10.39 10.39
C GLU A 153 -10.97 -9.67 11.71
N GLN A 154 -10.95 -10.39 12.83
CA GLN A 154 -10.54 -9.85 14.14
C GLN A 154 -9.09 -9.37 14.14
N PHE A 155 -8.17 -10.14 13.54
CA PHE A 155 -6.80 -9.70 13.33
C PHE A 155 -6.75 -8.38 12.56
N GLY A 156 -7.47 -8.32 11.42
CA GLY A 156 -7.53 -7.12 10.59
C GLY A 156 -8.04 -5.90 11.35
N ASP A 157 -9.08 -6.06 12.18
CA ASP A 157 -9.63 -4.97 13.00
C ASP A 157 -8.63 -4.47 14.05
N ILE A 158 -7.91 -5.36 14.72
CA ILE A 158 -6.87 -4.98 15.69
C ILE A 158 -5.73 -4.25 14.97
N ALA A 159 -5.23 -4.81 13.87
CA ALA A 159 -4.18 -4.21 13.08
C ALA A 159 -4.56 -2.84 12.51
N ARG A 160 -5.83 -2.66 12.08
CA ARG A 160 -6.39 -1.37 11.66
C ARG A 160 -6.28 -0.33 12.75
N GLN A 161 -6.68 -0.65 13.97
CA GLN A 161 -6.62 0.27 15.10
C GLN A 161 -5.18 0.67 15.41
N GLU A 162 -4.24 -0.28 15.37
CA GLU A 162 -2.81 -0.01 15.59
C GLU A 162 -2.22 0.86 14.47
N TYR A 163 -2.59 0.62 13.21
CA TYR A 163 -2.17 1.43 12.07
C TYR A 163 -2.68 2.87 12.18
N LEU A 164 -3.96 3.04 12.47
CA LEU A 164 -4.57 4.37 12.65
C LEU A 164 -3.89 5.16 13.77
N ALA A 165 -3.52 4.50 14.86
CA ALA A 165 -2.88 5.15 16.00
C ALA A 165 -1.50 5.75 15.68
N VAL A 166 -0.84 5.27 14.64
CA VAL A 166 0.47 5.78 14.20
C VAL A 166 0.43 6.49 12.83
N GLY A 167 -0.76 6.70 12.26
CA GLY A 167 -0.96 7.44 11.03
C GLY A 167 -0.80 6.62 9.74
N ILE A 168 -0.72 5.30 9.81
CA ILE A 168 -0.75 4.44 8.61
C ILE A 168 -2.19 4.33 8.13
N ARG A 169 -2.44 4.72 6.85
CA ARG A 169 -3.76 4.81 6.27
C ARG A 169 -3.97 3.88 5.07
N THR A 170 -2.89 3.26 4.58
CA THR A 170 -2.92 2.28 3.49
C THR A 170 -2.11 1.05 3.87
N ALA A 171 -2.69 -0.12 3.72
CA ALA A 171 -2.05 -1.40 3.88
C ALA A 171 -1.65 -1.94 2.49
N LEU A 172 -0.34 -2.14 2.24
CA LEU A 172 0.17 -2.75 1.01
C LEU A 172 -0.01 -4.28 1.06
N HIS A 173 -1.18 -4.71 1.45
CA HIS A 173 -1.60 -6.09 1.65
C HIS A 173 -3.14 -6.16 1.71
N PRO A 174 -3.78 -7.35 1.66
CA PRO A 174 -3.19 -8.68 1.67
C PRO A 174 -2.64 -9.12 0.31
N MET A 175 -1.83 -10.21 0.34
CA MET A 175 -1.51 -10.99 -0.85
C MET A 175 -2.68 -11.97 -1.11
N ALA A 176 -3.32 -11.80 -2.28
CA ALA A 176 -4.37 -12.70 -2.76
C ALA A 176 -3.82 -13.78 -3.70
N ASP A 177 -2.50 -13.89 -3.77
CA ASP A 177 -1.78 -14.85 -4.58
C ASP A 177 -2.06 -16.29 -4.12
N LEU A 178 -2.25 -17.20 -5.08
CA LEU A 178 -2.34 -18.63 -4.79
C LEU A 178 -0.96 -19.28 -4.87
N ALA A 179 -0.49 -19.86 -3.77
CA ALA A 179 0.86 -20.45 -3.66
C ALA A 179 0.95 -21.80 -4.38
N THR A 180 0.67 -21.85 -5.68
CA THR A 180 0.64 -23.06 -6.50
C THR A 180 2.04 -23.59 -6.84
N GLU A 181 3.08 -22.78 -6.66
CA GLU A 181 4.49 -23.20 -6.77
C GLU A 181 5.12 -23.19 -5.37
N PRO A 182 5.29 -24.37 -4.75
CA PRO A 182 5.72 -24.47 -3.35
C PRO A 182 7.19 -24.08 -3.12
N ARG A 183 7.99 -23.94 -4.17
CA ARG A 183 9.38 -23.46 -4.08
C ARG A 183 9.47 -21.93 -4.06
N TRP A 184 8.37 -21.23 -4.32
CA TRP A 184 8.36 -19.78 -4.31
C TRP A 184 8.61 -19.19 -2.91
N GLY A 185 9.65 -18.36 -2.79
CA GLY A 185 10.11 -17.81 -1.50
C GLY A 185 9.12 -16.91 -0.78
N ARG A 186 8.02 -16.45 -1.43
CA ARG A 186 7.01 -15.58 -0.84
C ARG A 186 5.73 -16.29 -0.41
N MET A 187 5.73 -17.61 -0.44
CA MET A 187 4.57 -18.44 -0.10
C MET A 187 4.01 -18.14 1.31
N ASN A 188 4.87 -17.81 2.28
CA ASN A 188 4.47 -17.49 3.64
C ASN A 188 3.57 -16.24 3.75
N GLY A 189 3.62 -15.34 2.75
CA GLY A 189 2.78 -14.15 2.66
C GLY A 189 1.38 -14.40 2.08
N THR A 190 1.08 -15.63 1.64
CA THR A 190 -0.20 -16.05 1.08
C THR A 190 -1.00 -16.86 2.09
N PHE A 191 -2.32 -16.99 1.87
CA PHE A 191 -3.16 -17.89 2.67
C PHE A 191 -3.11 -19.36 2.21
N GLY A 192 -2.28 -19.69 1.21
CA GLY A 192 -2.11 -21.05 0.68
C GLY A 192 -2.38 -21.15 -0.82
N GLU A 193 -2.63 -22.37 -1.31
CA GLU A 193 -2.79 -22.68 -2.74
C GLU A 193 -4.26 -22.88 -3.15
N GLU A 194 -5.14 -23.13 -2.18
CA GLU A 194 -6.56 -23.44 -2.43
C GLU A 194 -7.37 -22.17 -2.61
N ALA A 195 -7.93 -21.96 -3.81
CA ALA A 195 -8.52 -20.68 -4.19
C ALA A 195 -9.75 -20.29 -3.35
N GLU A 196 -10.60 -21.24 -2.93
CA GLU A 196 -11.78 -20.95 -2.12
C GLU A 196 -11.37 -20.43 -0.73
N LEU A 197 -10.40 -21.08 -0.09
CA LEU A 197 -9.86 -20.66 1.19
C LEU A 197 -9.23 -19.26 1.10
N VAL A 198 -8.33 -19.06 0.13
CA VAL A 198 -7.66 -17.78 -0.09
C VAL A 198 -8.69 -16.67 -0.33
N THR A 199 -9.71 -16.93 -1.13
CA THR A 199 -10.81 -16.00 -1.42
C THR A 199 -11.52 -15.55 -0.14
N ARG A 200 -11.93 -16.49 0.71
CA ARG A 200 -12.66 -16.20 1.95
C ARG A 200 -11.80 -15.41 2.93
N LEU A 201 -10.55 -15.86 3.14
CA LEU A 201 -9.63 -15.22 4.09
C LEU A 201 -9.16 -13.85 3.60
N THR A 202 -8.94 -13.66 2.29
CA THR A 202 -8.63 -12.34 1.70
C THR A 202 -9.77 -11.36 1.93
N ALA A 203 -11.01 -11.75 1.69
CA ALA A 203 -12.17 -10.90 1.93
C ALA A 203 -12.34 -10.55 3.42
N ALA A 204 -12.17 -11.52 4.33
CA ALA A 204 -12.21 -11.30 5.77
C ALA A 204 -11.10 -10.32 6.24
N TYR A 205 -9.90 -10.47 5.71
CA TYR A 205 -8.77 -9.58 5.98
C TYR A 205 -9.10 -8.13 5.59
N ILE A 206 -9.62 -7.93 4.38
CA ILE A 206 -10.01 -6.60 3.88
C ILE A 206 -11.10 -5.98 4.76
N ARG A 207 -12.13 -6.73 5.12
CA ARG A 207 -13.20 -6.24 6.02
C ARG A 207 -12.63 -5.80 7.36
N GLY A 208 -11.74 -6.58 7.96
CA GLY A 208 -11.07 -6.23 9.22
C GLY A 208 -10.28 -4.93 9.12
N PHE A 209 -9.43 -4.77 8.11
CA PHE A 209 -8.62 -3.56 7.92
C PHE A 209 -9.45 -2.32 7.55
N GLN A 210 -10.51 -2.47 6.79
CA GLN A 210 -11.33 -1.35 6.36
C GLN A 210 -12.46 -1.00 7.34
N GLY A 211 -12.84 -1.95 8.22
CA GLY A 211 -13.97 -1.78 9.14
C GLY A 211 -15.29 -1.63 8.38
N GLU A 212 -16.05 -0.58 8.67
CA GLU A 212 -17.32 -0.28 7.96
C GLU A 212 -17.10 0.21 6.51
N GLY A 213 -15.90 0.14 6.01
CA GLY A 213 -15.47 0.59 4.70
C GLY A 213 -14.32 1.60 4.78
N VAL A 214 -13.81 2.02 3.61
CA VAL A 214 -12.75 3.03 3.56
C VAL A 214 -13.33 4.38 3.98
N GLY A 215 -12.91 4.84 5.16
CA GLY A 215 -13.39 6.06 5.78
C GLY A 215 -12.38 6.60 6.81
N PRO A 216 -12.75 7.61 7.61
CA PRO A 216 -11.87 8.20 8.63
C PRO A 216 -11.32 7.17 9.63
N ASN A 217 -12.07 6.12 9.91
CA ASN A 217 -11.70 5.03 10.83
C ASN A 217 -11.24 3.75 10.12
N GLY A 218 -11.05 3.78 8.80
CA GLY A 218 -10.59 2.65 7.99
C GLY A 218 -9.14 2.79 7.55
N VAL A 219 -8.51 1.66 7.25
CA VAL A 219 -7.23 1.57 6.56
C VAL A 219 -7.49 0.93 5.20
N SER A 220 -7.20 1.64 4.12
CA SER A 220 -7.43 1.12 2.76
C SER A 220 -6.47 -0.02 2.44
N CYS A 221 -6.98 -1.14 1.97
CA CYS A 221 -6.16 -2.26 1.51
C CYS A 221 -5.77 -2.09 0.04
N MET A 222 -4.50 -2.35 -0.27
CA MET A 222 -3.98 -2.52 -1.63
C MET A 222 -3.75 -4.00 -1.87
N VAL A 223 -4.74 -4.64 -2.50
CA VAL A 223 -4.68 -6.10 -2.77
C VAL A 223 -3.61 -6.39 -3.79
N LYS A 224 -2.81 -7.42 -3.53
CA LYS A 224 -1.69 -7.81 -4.39
C LYS A 224 -1.57 -9.32 -4.52
N HIS A 225 -0.92 -9.82 -5.55
CA HIS A 225 -0.43 -9.09 -6.74
C HIS A 225 -1.26 -9.47 -7.95
N PHE A 226 -2.04 -8.57 -8.47
CA PHE A 226 -2.96 -8.86 -9.58
C PHE A 226 -2.17 -9.18 -10.87
N PRO A 227 -2.60 -10.17 -11.65
CA PRO A 227 -3.70 -11.13 -11.51
C PRO A 227 -3.31 -12.46 -10.82
N GLY A 228 -2.29 -12.47 -9.97
CA GLY A 228 -1.78 -13.60 -9.21
C GLY A 228 -0.28 -13.81 -9.39
N GLY A 229 0.50 -13.66 -8.32
CA GLY A 229 1.96 -13.82 -8.32
C GLY A 229 2.44 -15.25 -8.04
N GLY A 230 1.55 -16.19 -7.72
CA GLY A 230 1.91 -17.53 -7.24
C GLY A 230 2.51 -18.49 -8.25
N PRO A 231 2.15 -18.49 -9.56
CA PRO A 231 2.63 -19.48 -10.52
C PRO A 231 4.04 -19.15 -11.06
N GLN A 232 4.99 -18.94 -10.16
CA GLN A 232 6.38 -18.61 -10.49
C GLN A 232 7.08 -19.80 -11.15
N LYS A 233 7.56 -19.60 -12.37
CA LYS A 233 8.32 -20.63 -13.09
C LYS A 233 9.54 -21.05 -12.29
N ASP A 234 9.66 -22.35 -12.02
CA ASP A 234 10.73 -22.93 -11.22
C ASP A 234 10.88 -22.42 -9.77
N GLY A 235 9.86 -21.71 -9.25
CA GLY A 235 9.88 -21.10 -7.93
C GLY A 235 10.74 -19.84 -7.82
N LEU A 236 11.25 -19.34 -8.94
CA LEU A 236 12.14 -18.19 -8.98
C LEU A 236 11.37 -16.88 -8.81
N ASP A 237 11.96 -15.92 -8.08
CA ASP A 237 11.27 -14.69 -7.68
C ASP A 237 11.35 -13.60 -8.76
N ALA A 238 10.21 -13.03 -9.13
CA ALA A 238 10.06 -12.01 -10.16
C ALA A 238 10.69 -10.63 -9.82
N HIS A 239 11.22 -10.45 -8.61
CA HIS A 239 12.05 -9.28 -8.32
C HIS A 239 13.38 -9.29 -9.10
N PHE A 240 13.74 -10.43 -9.68
CA PHE A 240 15.00 -10.65 -10.40
C PHE A 240 14.75 -11.11 -11.82
N ASP A 241 15.65 -10.75 -12.74
CA ASP A 241 15.53 -11.09 -14.17
C ASP A 241 15.37 -12.60 -14.41
N TYR A 242 16.08 -13.43 -13.66
CA TYR A 242 15.99 -14.89 -13.77
C TYR A 242 14.66 -15.48 -13.31
N GLY A 243 13.83 -14.72 -12.58
CA GLY A 243 12.53 -15.16 -12.05
C GLY A 243 11.34 -14.43 -12.65
N LYS A 244 11.52 -13.66 -13.72
CA LYS A 244 10.47 -12.83 -14.32
C LYS A 244 9.30 -13.60 -14.93
N ASP A 245 9.50 -14.86 -15.29
CA ASP A 245 8.51 -15.67 -15.98
C ASP A 245 7.50 -16.30 -15.02
N GLN A 246 6.22 -16.27 -15.39
CA GLN A 246 5.19 -17.08 -14.77
C GLN A 246 4.69 -18.15 -15.74
N ALA A 247 4.45 -19.37 -15.22
CA ALA A 247 3.99 -20.50 -16.00
C ALA A 247 2.64 -21.00 -15.49
N TYR A 248 1.76 -21.34 -16.43
CA TYR A 248 0.38 -21.77 -16.15
C TYR A 248 0.16 -23.21 -16.69
N PRO A 249 0.76 -24.22 -16.07
CA PRO A 249 0.55 -25.60 -16.49
C PRO A 249 -0.92 -25.97 -16.38
N GLY A 250 -1.44 -26.71 -17.37
CA GLY A 250 -2.86 -27.05 -17.42
C GLY A 250 -3.77 -25.89 -17.77
N ASN A 251 -3.24 -24.77 -18.28
CA ASN A 251 -4.01 -23.59 -18.69
C ASN A 251 -4.86 -23.02 -17.52
N ASN A 252 -4.27 -22.92 -16.33
CA ASN A 252 -4.96 -22.56 -15.08
C ASN A 252 -4.89 -21.09 -14.70
N PHE A 253 -4.67 -20.17 -15.65
CA PHE A 253 -4.62 -18.73 -15.41
C PHE A 253 -5.87 -18.21 -14.67
N GLU A 254 -7.06 -18.61 -15.12
CA GLU A 254 -8.33 -18.23 -14.50
C GLU A 254 -8.46 -18.64 -13.04
N TYR A 255 -7.78 -19.72 -12.62
CA TYR A 255 -7.78 -20.15 -11.22
C TYR A 255 -7.13 -19.10 -10.31
N HIS A 256 -6.07 -18.43 -10.78
CA HIS A 256 -5.37 -17.39 -10.04
C HIS A 256 -6.18 -16.09 -9.89
N LEU A 257 -7.19 -15.90 -10.72
CA LEU A 257 -8.07 -14.72 -10.67
C LEU A 257 -9.15 -14.81 -9.60
N LEU A 258 -9.50 -16.01 -9.14
CA LEU A 258 -10.65 -16.25 -8.26
C LEU A 258 -10.66 -15.40 -6.98
N PRO A 259 -9.54 -15.14 -6.28
CA PRO A 259 -9.56 -14.35 -5.06
C PRO A 259 -9.85 -12.86 -5.25
N PHE A 260 -9.62 -12.31 -6.45
CA PHE A 260 -9.68 -10.85 -6.66
C PHE A 260 -11.09 -10.30 -6.74
N GLY A 261 -12.03 -11.00 -7.38
CA GLY A 261 -13.42 -10.56 -7.45
C GLY A 261 -14.04 -10.34 -6.06
N PRO A 262 -14.03 -11.36 -5.17
CA PRO A 262 -14.46 -11.21 -3.79
C PRO A 262 -13.66 -10.16 -2.97
N ALA A 263 -12.37 -9.95 -3.26
CA ALA A 263 -11.59 -8.89 -2.64
C ALA A 263 -12.14 -7.50 -3.00
N PHE A 264 -12.52 -7.28 -4.27
CA PHE A 264 -13.16 -6.03 -4.71
C PHE A 264 -14.55 -5.88 -4.11
N ALA A 265 -15.32 -6.96 -4.06
CA ALA A 265 -16.64 -6.97 -3.41
C ALA A 265 -16.56 -6.69 -1.89
N ALA A 266 -15.44 -7.04 -1.23
CA ALA A 266 -15.16 -6.67 0.15
C ALA A 266 -14.71 -5.20 0.30
N GLY A 267 -14.65 -4.43 -0.80
CA GLY A 267 -14.40 -3.01 -0.80
C GLY A 267 -12.93 -2.60 -0.96
N ALA A 268 -12.04 -3.47 -1.45
CA ALA A 268 -10.68 -3.05 -1.77
C ALA A 268 -10.68 -1.92 -2.82
N GLU A 269 -10.07 -0.78 -2.48
CA GLU A 269 -10.02 0.40 -3.36
C GLU A 269 -8.65 0.58 -4.03
N GLN A 270 -7.70 -0.32 -3.78
CA GLN A 270 -6.37 -0.27 -4.37
C GLN A 270 -5.91 -1.66 -4.79
N VAL A 271 -5.18 -1.73 -5.89
CA VAL A 271 -4.62 -2.97 -6.45
C VAL A 271 -3.18 -2.73 -6.88
N MET A 272 -2.34 -3.73 -6.67
CA MET A 272 -0.96 -3.74 -7.13
C MET A 272 -0.77 -4.88 -8.14
N PRO A 273 -0.48 -4.58 -9.42
CA PRO A 273 -0.03 -5.57 -10.39
C PRO A 273 1.35 -6.11 -10.04
N TYR A 274 1.59 -7.40 -10.35
CA TYR A 274 2.87 -8.05 -10.04
C TYR A 274 3.97 -7.71 -11.06
N TYR A 275 5.21 -8.05 -10.72
CA TYR A 275 6.37 -7.91 -11.60
C TYR A 275 6.39 -8.91 -12.76
N GLY A 276 5.82 -10.09 -12.57
CA GLY A 276 5.99 -11.23 -13.46
C GLY A 276 5.40 -11.02 -14.85
N ILE A 277 5.93 -11.80 -15.81
CA ILE A 277 5.39 -11.92 -17.17
C ILE A 277 4.48 -13.14 -17.21
N PRO A 278 3.17 -12.99 -17.43
CA PRO A 278 2.24 -14.12 -17.52
C PRO A 278 2.36 -14.77 -18.91
N LEU A 279 3.37 -15.62 -19.10
CA LEU A 279 3.75 -16.17 -20.39
C LEU A 279 2.56 -16.81 -21.14
N GLY A 280 2.33 -16.33 -22.36
CA GLY A 280 1.32 -16.86 -23.28
C GLY A 280 -0.13 -16.66 -22.84
N GLN A 281 -0.40 -15.79 -21.84
CA GLN A 281 -1.76 -15.52 -21.36
C GLN A 281 -2.38 -14.27 -22.05
N THR A 282 -1.56 -13.45 -22.66
CA THR A 282 -1.95 -12.22 -23.36
C THR A 282 -1.21 -12.13 -24.68
N SER A 283 -1.58 -11.15 -25.52
CA SER A 283 -0.94 -10.94 -26.81
C SER A 283 0.51 -10.45 -26.72
N GLU A 284 0.89 -9.86 -25.55
CA GLU A 284 2.25 -9.41 -25.27
C GLU A 284 2.81 -10.11 -24.03
N ASP A 285 4.01 -10.69 -24.15
CA ASP A 285 4.76 -11.22 -23.00
C ASP A 285 5.54 -10.09 -22.29
N VAL A 286 4.85 -9.29 -21.49
CA VAL A 286 5.41 -8.18 -20.69
C VAL A 286 4.93 -8.25 -19.26
N ALA A 287 5.65 -7.61 -18.34
CA ALA A 287 5.26 -7.53 -16.93
C ALA A 287 3.86 -6.91 -16.77
N MET A 288 3.11 -7.41 -15.79
CA MET A 288 1.67 -7.16 -15.64
C MET A 288 1.28 -5.69 -15.65
N ALA A 289 2.09 -4.81 -15.05
CA ALA A 289 1.81 -3.37 -15.04
C ALA A 289 1.98 -2.68 -16.42
N TYR A 290 2.66 -3.32 -17.37
CA TYR A 290 2.80 -2.85 -18.77
C TYR A 290 1.76 -3.44 -19.70
N ASN A 291 0.98 -4.40 -19.23
CA ASN A 291 0.10 -5.21 -20.03
C ASN A 291 -1.32 -4.65 -20.03
N LYS A 292 -1.76 -4.11 -21.16
CA LYS A 292 -3.07 -3.48 -21.29
C LYS A 292 -4.23 -4.48 -21.11
N GLU A 293 -4.08 -5.71 -21.62
CA GLU A 293 -5.10 -6.75 -21.45
C GLU A 293 -5.28 -7.12 -19.97
N ILE A 294 -4.20 -7.10 -19.18
CA ILE A 294 -4.28 -7.33 -17.72
C ILE A 294 -4.91 -6.14 -17.01
N ILE A 295 -4.48 -4.93 -17.30
CA ILE A 295 -4.88 -3.74 -16.53
C ILE A 295 -6.22 -3.17 -17.03
N SER A 296 -6.37 -2.94 -18.32
CA SER A 296 -7.60 -2.37 -18.87
C SER A 296 -8.68 -3.44 -19.04
N ASP A 297 -8.44 -4.46 -19.88
CA ASP A 297 -9.50 -5.36 -20.28
C ASP A 297 -9.93 -6.28 -19.11
N LEU A 298 -8.96 -6.82 -18.37
CA LEU A 298 -9.29 -7.73 -17.28
C LEU A 298 -9.68 -6.95 -16.01
N LEU A 299 -8.83 -6.04 -15.50
CA LEU A 299 -9.10 -5.39 -14.20
C LEU A 299 -10.14 -4.29 -14.30
N ARG A 300 -10.02 -3.35 -15.26
CA ARG A 300 -10.98 -2.24 -15.40
C ARG A 300 -12.32 -2.71 -15.97
N GLU A 301 -12.32 -3.46 -17.08
CA GLU A 301 -13.54 -3.79 -17.78
C GLU A 301 -14.23 -5.03 -17.21
N ARG A 302 -13.53 -6.19 -17.14
CA ARG A 302 -14.15 -7.43 -16.68
C ARG A 302 -14.52 -7.40 -15.20
N TYR A 303 -13.66 -6.86 -14.33
CA TYR A 303 -13.94 -6.71 -12.90
C TYR A 303 -14.66 -5.42 -12.53
N GLY A 304 -14.74 -4.44 -13.43
CA GLY A 304 -15.34 -3.12 -13.14
C GLY A 304 -14.60 -2.34 -12.05
N PHE A 305 -13.29 -2.57 -11.90
CA PHE A 305 -12.51 -1.95 -10.84
C PHE A 305 -12.20 -0.48 -11.13
N ASP A 306 -12.77 0.47 -10.38
CA ASP A 306 -12.53 1.92 -10.51
C ASP A 306 -11.61 2.49 -9.43
N GLY A 307 -10.98 1.65 -8.62
CA GLY A 307 -9.99 2.07 -7.61
C GLY A 307 -8.62 2.42 -8.20
N ILE A 308 -7.66 2.65 -7.32
CA ILE A 308 -6.27 3.01 -7.67
C ILE A 308 -5.50 1.76 -8.10
N ILE A 309 -4.80 1.85 -9.22
CA ILE A 309 -3.82 0.84 -9.66
C ILE A 309 -2.42 1.41 -9.45
N CYS A 310 -1.72 0.90 -8.43
CA CYS A 310 -0.35 1.28 -8.10
C CYS A 310 0.62 0.19 -8.55
N THR A 311 1.63 0.52 -9.35
CA THR A 311 2.65 -0.47 -9.73
C THR A 311 3.35 -1.04 -8.49
N ASP A 312 3.88 -2.24 -8.60
CA ASP A 312 4.88 -2.72 -7.66
C ASP A 312 6.18 -1.88 -7.78
N TRP A 313 7.12 -2.06 -6.85
CA TRP A 313 8.23 -1.13 -6.62
C TRP A 313 9.35 -1.23 -7.68
N GLY A 314 9.71 -0.08 -8.27
CA GLY A 314 10.84 0.02 -9.18
C GLY A 314 10.63 -0.59 -10.55
N ILE A 315 9.41 -0.58 -11.07
CA ILE A 315 9.07 -1.09 -12.41
C ILE A 315 9.59 -0.15 -13.50
N VAL A 316 9.41 1.16 -13.37
CA VAL A 316 9.76 2.11 -14.43
C VAL A 316 11.22 2.55 -14.38
N GLU A 317 11.68 2.93 -13.17
CA GLU A 317 13.07 3.26 -12.90
C GLU A 317 13.60 2.32 -11.81
N GLY A 318 14.89 2.03 -11.78
CA GLY A 318 15.49 1.26 -10.69
C GLY A 318 15.33 1.97 -9.35
N GLY A 319 15.05 1.22 -8.29
CA GLY A 319 14.72 1.78 -6.98
C GLY A 319 15.89 2.35 -6.19
N ARG A 320 17.12 1.92 -6.46
CA ARG A 320 18.38 2.40 -5.86
C ARG A 320 19.44 2.51 -6.93
N GLU A 321 20.46 3.35 -6.67
CA GLU A 321 21.64 3.45 -7.52
C GLU A 321 22.24 2.05 -7.77
N GLY A 322 22.37 1.68 -9.04
CA GLY A 322 22.85 0.36 -9.48
C GLY A 322 21.80 -0.76 -9.55
N MET A 323 20.54 -0.55 -9.11
CA MET A 323 19.47 -1.51 -9.33
C MET A 323 18.74 -1.19 -10.63
N ALA A 324 18.73 -2.14 -11.57
CA ALA A 324 17.96 -2.03 -12.80
C ALA A 324 16.45 -1.97 -12.51
N ALA A 325 15.71 -1.28 -13.38
CA ALA A 325 14.26 -1.32 -13.36
C ALA A 325 13.76 -2.75 -13.62
N ARG A 326 12.67 -3.13 -12.94
CA ARG A 326 11.98 -4.41 -13.17
C ARG A 326 11.02 -4.30 -14.36
N ALA A 327 11.57 -3.83 -15.47
CA ALA A 327 10.82 -3.53 -16.70
C ALA A 327 10.76 -4.75 -17.63
N TRP A 328 10.34 -5.90 -17.06
CA TRP A 328 10.41 -7.17 -17.75
C TRP A 328 9.58 -7.19 -19.03
N GLY A 329 10.24 -7.60 -20.11
CA GLY A 329 9.67 -7.61 -21.47
C GLY A 329 9.70 -6.26 -22.19
N VAL A 330 10.05 -5.16 -21.49
CA VAL A 330 10.17 -3.80 -22.05
C VAL A 330 11.49 -3.12 -21.66
N GLU A 331 12.52 -3.90 -21.41
CA GLU A 331 13.85 -3.42 -20.99
C GLU A 331 14.47 -2.46 -21.99
N HIS A 332 14.12 -2.63 -23.27
CA HIS A 332 14.59 -1.79 -24.39
C HIS A 332 13.97 -0.39 -24.43
N LEU A 333 12.86 -0.17 -23.71
CA LEU A 333 12.20 1.13 -23.66
C LEU A 333 12.93 2.11 -22.73
N THR A 334 12.93 3.38 -23.11
CA THR A 334 13.39 4.47 -22.22
C THR A 334 12.43 4.66 -21.04
N VAL A 335 12.88 5.35 -20.00
CA VAL A 335 12.04 5.67 -18.82
C VAL A 335 10.73 6.35 -19.23
N LYS A 336 10.77 7.35 -20.13
CA LYS A 336 9.57 8.05 -20.62
C LYS A 336 8.61 7.10 -21.35
N GLU A 337 9.14 6.21 -22.20
CA GLU A 337 8.32 5.23 -22.90
C GLU A 337 7.70 4.21 -21.98
N ARG A 338 8.38 3.81 -20.89
CA ARG A 338 7.82 2.95 -19.84
C ARG A 338 6.66 3.63 -19.11
N TYR A 339 6.79 4.92 -18.78
CA TYR A 339 5.67 5.68 -18.22
C TYR A 339 4.48 5.73 -19.18
N LEU A 340 4.71 6.02 -20.46
CA LEU A 340 3.63 6.02 -21.48
C LEU A 340 2.94 4.66 -21.58
N LYS A 341 3.71 3.56 -21.65
CA LYS A 341 3.14 2.22 -21.77
C LYS A 341 2.32 1.82 -20.53
N THR A 342 2.76 2.15 -19.31
CA THR A 342 1.99 1.89 -18.10
C THR A 342 0.73 2.75 -18.00
N LEU A 343 0.80 4.02 -18.42
CA LEU A 343 -0.37 4.90 -18.47
C LEU A 343 -1.39 4.45 -19.51
N ASP A 344 -0.94 4.01 -20.70
CA ASP A 344 -1.82 3.42 -21.72
C ASP A 344 -2.46 2.11 -21.23
N ALA A 345 -1.73 1.31 -20.46
CA ALA A 345 -2.29 0.14 -19.80
C ALA A 345 -3.35 0.47 -18.74
N GLY A 346 -3.35 1.67 -18.15
CA GLY A 346 -4.37 2.11 -17.18
C GLY A 346 -3.87 2.25 -15.73
N VAL A 347 -2.54 2.27 -15.51
CA VAL A 347 -1.93 2.49 -14.19
C VAL A 347 -2.17 3.92 -13.70
N ASP A 348 -2.35 4.12 -12.37
CA ASP A 348 -2.59 5.41 -11.75
C ASP A 348 -1.42 5.92 -10.91
N GLN A 349 -0.63 5.02 -10.31
CA GLN A 349 0.39 5.38 -9.34
C GLN A 349 1.63 4.50 -9.49
N TYR A 350 2.79 5.05 -9.13
CA TYR A 350 4.10 4.42 -9.36
C TYR A 350 4.81 4.08 -8.05
N GLY A 351 4.82 2.81 -7.71
CA GLY A 351 5.51 2.26 -6.55
C GLY A 351 7.03 2.37 -6.66
N GLY A 352 7.68 2.85 -5.59
CA GLY A 352 9.13 3.00 -5.50
C GLY A 352 9.72 4.18 -6.29
N GLN A 353 8.90 4.96 -7.00
CA GLN A 353 9.36 6.10 -7.79
C GLN A 353 9.29 7.40 -6.98
N ASN A 354 10.30 8.26 -7.13
CA ASN A 354 10.38 9.57 -6.45
C ASN A 354 10.74 10.73 -7.40
N ASN A 355 10.75 10.47 -8.70
CA ASN A 355 11.05 11.47 -9.71
C ASN A 355 9.83 11.70 -10.61
N PRO A 356 9.00 12.74 -10.36
CA PRO A 356 7.83 13.04 -11.17
C PRO A 356 8.13 13.75 -12.48
N GLN A 357 9.36 14.23 -12.66
CA GLN A 357 9.74 15.07 -13.81
C GLN A 357 9.47 14.42 -15.17
N PRO A 358 9.75 13.11 -15.43
CA PRO A 358 9.47 12.50 -16.71
C PRO A 358 7.98 12.55 -17.11
N LEU A 359 7.04 12.45 -16.14
CA LEU A 359 5.60 12.59 -16.42
C LEU A 359 5.24 14.02 -16.84
N ALA A 360 5.74 15.02 -16.12
CA ALA A 360 5.51 16.43 -16.47
C ALA A 360 6.10 16.78 -17.84
N GLU A 361 7.29 16.27 -18.15
CA GLU A 361 7.94 16.47 -19.45
C GLU A 361 7.14 15.81 -20.59
N LEU A 362 6.55 14.63 -20.39
CA LEU A 362 5.73 13.97 -21.40
C LEU A 362 4.50 14.81 -21.80
N VAL A 363 3.88 15.46 -20.82
CA VAL A 363 2.75 16.38 -21.07
C VAL A 363 3.24 17.64 -21.77
N HIS A 364 4.33 18.25 -21.26
CA HIS A 364 4.91 19.45 -21.88
C HIS A 364 5.34 19.22 -23.34
N ASP A 365 5.89 18.04 -23.63
CA ASP A 365 6.32 17.63 -24.99
C ASP A 365 5.13 17.25 -25.91
N GLY A 366 3.88 17.30 -25.42
CA GLY A 366 2.68 16.93 -26.15
C GLY A 366 2.56 15.42 -26.45
N LYS A 367 3.32 14.58 -25.74
CA LYS A 367 3.30 13.12 -25.90
C LYS A 367 2.27 12.44 -25.02
N LEU A 368 1.77 13.14 -24.01
CA LEU A 368 0.78 12.68 -23.06
C LEU A 368 -0.26 13.78 -22.85
N ASP A 369 -1.54 13.43 -22.95
CA ASP A 369 -2.62 14.36 -22.58
C ASP A 369 -2.70 14.51 -21.07
N GLU A 370 -2.73 15.73 -20.57
CA GLU A 370 -2.92 16.03 -19.14
C GLU A 370 -4.22 15.44 -18.59
N ALA A 371 -5.24 15.28 -19.44
CA ALA A 371 -6.50 14.63 -19.06
C ALA A 371 -6.29 13.22 -18.55
N ARG A 372 -5.32 12.46 -19.09
CA ARG A 372 -4.97 11.12 -18.61
C ARG A 372 -4.38 11.15 -17.19
N LEU A 373 -3.56 12.15 -16.87
CA LEU A 373 -3.07 12.36 -15.50
C LEU A 373 -4.23 12.71 -14.57
N ASN A 374 -5.13 13.56 -15.02
CA ASN A 374 -6.30 13.98 -14.24
C ASN A 374 -7.17 12.79 -13.81
N GLU A 375 -7.33 11.76 -14.63
CA GLU A 375 -8.04 10.54 -14.27
C GLU A 375 -7.40 9.83 -13.07
N SER A 376 -6.08 9.67 -13.08
CA SER A 376 -5.33 9.05 -11.99
C SER A 376 -5.38 9.91 -10.72
N VAL A 377 -5.17 11.21 -10.85
CA VAL A 377 -5.19 12.14 -9.72
C VAL A 377 -6.59 12.19 -9.06
N ARG A 378 -7.68 12.11 -9.85
CA ARG A 378 -9.04 11.99 -9.29
C ARG A 378 -9.20 10.80 -8.37
N ARG A 379 -8.74 9.62 -8.77
CA ARG A 379 -8.79 8.41 -7.95
C ARG A 379 -8.00 8.57 -6.66
N LEU A 380 -6.79 9.14 -6.76
CA LEU A 380 -5.91 9.38 -5.61
C LEU A 380 -6.52 10.41 -4.63
N LEU A 381 -7.08 11.51 -5.13
CA LEU A 381 -7.78 12.52 -4.32
C LEU A 381 -9.03 11.95 -3.66
N ARG A 382 -9.87 11.25 -4.44
CA ARG A 382 -11.10 10.62 -3.94
C ARG A 382 -10.83 9.75 -2.72
N LEU A 383 -9.78 8.93 -2.77
CA LEU A 383 -9.40 8.08 -1.64
C LEU A 383 -8.95 8.91 -0.42
N LYS A 384 -8.17 9.98 -0.60
CA LYS A 384 -7.77 10.87 0.50
C LYS A 384 -8.98 11.56 1.14
N PHE A 385 -9.95 12.01 0.35
CA PHE A 385 -11.20 12.59 0.86
C PHE A 385 -12.05 11.56 1.60
N LYS A 386 -12.24 10.36 1.05
CA LYS A 386 -12.93 9.25 1.73
C LYS A 386 -12.31 8.94 3.09
N MET A 387 -10.98 8.91 3.18
CA MET A 387 -10.26 8.68 4.43
C MET A 387 -10.33 9.87 5.42
N GLY A 388 -10.95 10.99 5.05
CA GLY A 388 -11.06 12.18 5.90
C GLY A 388 -9.74 12.91 6.14
N LEU A 389 -8.71 12.69 5.32
CA LEU A 389 -7.38 13.28 5.54
C LEU A 389 -7.38 14.80 5.35
N PHE A 390 -8.21 15.34 4.48
CA PHE A 390 -8.36 16.78 4.31
C PHE A 390 -9.10 17.43 5.48
N ASP A 391 -9.99 16.70 6.14
CA ASP A 391 -10.75 17.20 7.27
C ASP A 391 -9.91 17.18 8.55
N ASN A 392 -9.23 16.06 8.81
CA ASN A 392 -8.26 15.93 9.89
C ASN A 392 -7.19 14.87 9.56
N PRO A 393 -5.99 15.26 9.11
CA PRO A 393 -4.89 14.33 8.88
C PRO A 393 -4.16 13.92 10.16
N PHE A 394 -4.31 14.70 11.25
CA PHE A 394 -3.54 14.51 12.48
C PHE A 394 -4.12 13.36 13.31
N ILE A 395 -3.23 12.59 13.88
CA ILE A 395 -3.59 11.60 14.89
C ILE A 395 -3.50 12.25 16.27
N GLY A 396 -4.35 11.79 17.20
CA GLY A 396 -4.37 12.28 18.55
C GLY A 396 -3.08 11.95 19.31
N ALA A 397 -1.99 12.60 18.93
CA ALA A 397 -0.85 12.75 19.81
C ALA A 397 -1.35 13.66 20.94
N THR A 398 -1.83 13.04 21.99
CA THR A 398 -2.43 13.70 23.13
C THR A 398 -1.54 14.85 23.59
N SER A 399 -2.02 16.07 23.39
CA SER A 399 -1.53 17.28 24.07
C SER A 399 -1.59 17.15 25.62
N ASN A 400 -1.94 15.97 26.14
CA ASN A 400 -2.17 15.66 27.55
C ASN A 400 -1.36 14.49 28.11
N LEU A 401 -0.35 13.97 27.39
CA LEU A 401 0.60 13.10 28.04
C LEU A 401 1.51 13.96 28.93
N PRO A 402 1.59 13.69 30.24
CA PRO A 402 2.50 14.43 31.12
C PRO A 402 3.94 14.30 30.58
N ALA A 403 4.69 15.40 30.59
CA ALA A 403 6.07 15.51 30.12
C ALA A 403 7.04 14.46 30.71
N ASN A 404 6.58 13.65 31.68
CA ASN A 404 7.32 12.63 32.40
C ASN A 404 6.77 11.21 32.24
N CYS A 405 6.01 10.90 31.16
CA CYS A 405 5.61 9.52 30.94
C CYS A 405 6.86 8.69 30.58
N PRO A 406 7.25 7.70 31.41
CA PRO A 406 8.40 6.87 31.09
C PRO A 406 8.10 6.10 29.79
N SER A 407 9.13 5.84 28.97
CA SER A 407 9.10 5.17 27.67
C SER A 407 8.50 3.74 27.65
N LYS A 408 7.78 3.36 28.73
CA LYS A 408 7.16 2.05 28.96
C LYS A 408 5.66 2.10 29.27
N CYS A 409 5.00 3.26 29.20
CA CYS A 409 3.55 3.28 29.36
C CYS A 409 2.88 2.86 28.04
N PRO A 410 2.07 1.78 28.01
CA PRO A 410 1.22 1.50 26.87
C PRO A 410 0.22 2.65 26.71
N PRO A 411 -0.14 3.02 25.47
CA PRO A 411 -1.17 4.02 25.23
C PRO A 411 -2.50 3.59 25.87
N PRO A 412 -3.33 4.54 26.35
CA PRO A 412 -4.51 4.26 27.17
C PRO A 412 -5.62 3.45 26.47
N TRP A 413 -5.47 3.12 25.19
CA TRP A 413 -6.40 2.32 24.38
C TRP A 413 -5.94 0.87 24.16
N LEU A 414 -4.73 0.48 24.63
CA LEU A 414 -4.36 -0.94 24.65
C LEU A 414 -5.18 -1.64 25.72
N PRO A 415 -6.08 -2.58 25.37
CA PRO A 415 -6.73 -3.40 26.38
C PRO A 415 -5.65 -4.10 27.21
N SER A 416 -5.77 -4.01 28.53
CA SER A 416 -4.89 -4.73 29.43
C SER A 416 -4.88 -6.21 29.03
N ALA A 417 -3.71 -6.74 28.68
CA ALA A 417 -3.56 -8.12 28.28
C ALA A 417 -4.29 -9.05 29.26
N PRO A 418 -5.10 -10.01 28.78
CA PRO A 418 -5.82 -10.91 29.67
C PRO A 418 -4.82 -11.66 30.54
N LYS A 419 -4.95 -11.50 31.85
CA LYS A 419 -4.13 -12.19 32.87
C LYS A 419 -4.53 -13.67 32.99
N LYS A 420 -4.57 -14.41 31.89
CA LYS A 420 -4.69 -15.86 31.93
C LYS A 420 -3.54 -16.47 31.14
N ARG A 421 -2.51 -16.88 31.85
CA ARG A 421 -1.58 -17.91 31.37
C ARG A 421 -2.39 -19.17 31.13
N ILE A 422 -2.60 -19.53 29.88
CA ILE A 422 -2.95 -20.90 29.52
C ILE A 422 -1.63 -21.65 29.53
N SER A 423 -1.39 -22.41 30.59
CA SER A 423 -0.29 -23.41 30.59
C SER A 423 -0.71 -24.51 29.62
N PRO A 424 0.09 -24.85 28.62
CA PRO A 424 -0.17 -26.04 27.82
C PRO A 424 0.04 -27.26 28.70
N THR A 425 -1.02 -27.97 29.03
CA THR A 425 -0.93 -29.34 29.54
C THR A 425 -0.53 -30.22 28.37
N ILE A 426 0.74 -30.59 28.33
CA ILE A 426 1.25 -31.61 27.42
C ILE A 426 0.71 -32.95 27.94
N PRO A 427 -0.07 -33.71 27.17
CA PRO A 427 -0.45 -35.06 27.58
C PRO A 427 0.80 -35.97 27.64
N PRO A 428 0.85 -36.92 28.56
CA PRO A 428 2.01 -37.79 28.69
C PRO A 428 2.18 -38.67 27.42
N THR A 429 3.38 -38.74 26.92
CA THR A 429 3.79 -39.64 25.85
C THR A 429 3.47 -41.08 26.22
N PRO A 430 2.89 -41.90 25.32
CA PRO A 430 2.73 -43.33 25.58
C PRO A 430 4.11 -44.00 25.65
N SER A 431 4.29 -44.79 26.70
CA SER A 431 5.48 -45.61 26.91
C SER A 431 5.62 -46.63 25.78
N SER A 432 6.82 -46.71 25.17
CA SER A 432 7.18 -47.70 24.19
C SER A 432 7.06 -49.15 24.75
N PRO A 433 6.54 -50.11 23.99
CA PRO A 433 6.59 -51.51 24.40
C PRO A 433 8.03 -52.03 24.31
N SER A 434 8.47 -52.64 25.39
CA SER A 434 9.75 -53.35 25.47
C SER A 434 9.79 -54.52 24.50
N ALA A 435 10.90 -54.61 23.75
CA ALA A 435 11.25 -55.78 22.99
C ALA A 435 11.42 -56.99 23.91
N MET A 436 10.70 -58.06 23.63
CA MET A 436 11.06 -59.41 24.07
C MET A 436 11.02 -60.36 22.88
N ALA A 437 12.15 -61.06 22.73
CA ALA A 437 12.47 -62.32 22.01
C ALA A 437 12.31 -62.34 20.49
#